data_0308559659d40bd0b88076262c903bf3
#
_entry.id   0308559659d40bd0b88076262c903bf3
#
_cell.length_a   1.000
_cell.length_b   1.000
_cell.length_c   1.000
_cell.angle_alpha   90.00
_cell.angle_beta   90.00
_cell.angle_gamma   90.00
#
_symmetry.space_group_name_H-M   'P 1'
#
loop_
_entity.id
_entity.type
_entity.pdbx_description
1 polymer ?
#
loop_
_entity_poly.entity_id
_entity_poly.type
_entity_poly.pdbx_seq_one_letter_code
_entity_poly.pdbx_strand_id
1 'polypeptide(L)'
;MNHETVSGSNLSSVIKMSTRSVRTIIKNINEDICGAKIESGSFGYRLTIETPETFLAYLQRDQNGKEESRLAYLFNRFIDCNNYLKIDDLCDELYLSRTQLKQSLKELREYLHDFDLTIATKAYYGMYLEGDEINKRRAIAHFEEYQMDFDILQRIRDIVISSIANADYVISDDVLDNLVAHLYIAYYRVMKKEYANIDSEWLEEIKEEKEYSLGCAIMELMNKIMAMEYRIEEVAYLTMHLCGKNSKQLSNNYINQEILDIVKEMLMIIEKVANIPFQADLNLQLALSLHLIPLVKRIQYGTFMHNPLKDEIKSKLIMAYELAVKACVVINQRFNCTLSEDEIAYFALHINLSLEQKKYNFHRNNILVVCSSGVGSARLLEYFFKENFNDYIEHLEVCSLHELENISLTKFDCIFTTVPLAIKVNIPIFLINNLINQRDTIKITNNLKQLNQANILDYFPEQLFFTYESFSSKEEAIHEIINECKKSYDLPADFEQYVLQREALATTEFNDLIAFPHSNKPVSNATFVAVTILKKPLLWKKHKIRIILLSAIENKAIKELDDFYKIISNIISDSTIQWNLINNPNYQYFKEIIERLERL
;
A
#
# COMPACT_ATOMS: atom_id res chain seq x y z
N MET A 1 -15.22 -15.67 29.85
CA MET A 1 -14.36 -14.66 30.49
C MET A 1 -14.16 -15.05 31.93
N ASN A 2 -12.97 -15.52 32.31
CA ASN A 2 -12.68 -15.88 33.70
C ASN A 2 -12.52 -14.59 34.50
N HIS A 3 -13.39 -14.38 35.48
CA HIS A 3 -13.30 -13.28 36.45
C HIS A 3 -12.26 -13.62 37.54
N GLU A 4 -10.99 -13.69 37.14
CA GLU A 4 -9.91 -13.91 38.09
C GLU A 4 -9.57 -12.60 38.81
N THR A 5 -9.62 -12.66 40.14
CA THR A 5 -9.17 -11.59 41.03
C THR A 5 -7.79 -11.94 41.56
N VAL A 6 -6.88 -10.96 41.61
CA VAL A 6 -5.52 -11.16 42.10
C VAL A 6 -5.29 -10.34 43.37
N SER A 7 -4.79 -10.98 44.41
CA SER A 7 -4.49 -10.26 45.65
C SER A 7 -3.28 -9.32 45.50
N GLY A 8 -3.27 -8.22 46.26
CA GLY A 8 -2.15 -7.28 46.25
C GLY A 8 -0.83 -7.90 46.72
N SER A 9 -0.87 -8.94 47.54
CA SER A 9 0.31 -9.71 47.97
C SER A 9 0.86 -10.57 46.82
N ASN A 10 -0.02 -11.20 46.03
CA ASN A 10 0.39 -11.97 44.84
C ASN A 10 1.02 -11.06 43.78
N LEU A 11 0.41 -9.91 43.48
CA LEU A 11 0.99 -8.93 42.56
C LEU A 11 2.36 -8.44 43.06
N SER A 12 2.47 -8.13 44.34
CA SER A 12 3.71 -7.71 44.98
C SER A 12 4.84 -8.76 44.83
N SER A 13 4.52 -10.04 44.98
CA SER A 13 5.48 -11.13 44.81
C SER A 13 5.89 -11.36 43.36
N VAL A 14 4.95 -11.28 42.42
CA VAL A 14 5.21 -11.46 40.97
C VAL A 14 6.05 -10.31 40.38
N ILE A 15 5.71 -9.04 40.75
CA ILE A 15 6.41 -7.86 40.24
C ILE A 15 7.66 -7.53 41.07
N LYS A 16 7.88 -8.26 42.20
CA LYS A 16 9.02 -8.02 43.13
C LYS A 16 9.04 -6.60 43.70
N MET A 17 7.89 -6.00 43.97
CA MET A 17 7.75 -4.65 44.48
C MET A 17 6.87 -4.61 45.73
N SER A 18 6.95 -3.53 46.51
CA SER A 18 6.11 -3.39 47.69
C SER A 18 4.62 -3.24 47.31
N THR A 19 3.69 -3.67 48.20
CA THR A 19 2.25 -3.50 47.98
C THR A 19 1.84 -2.02 47.86
N ARG A 20 2.62 -1.09 48.41
CA ARG A 20 2.44 0.35 48.26
C ARG A 20 2.81 0.79 46.82
N SER A 21 3.90 0.30 46.28
CA SER A 21 4.33 0.55 44.92
C SER A 21 3.32 -0.01 43.89
N VAL A 22 2.79 -1.24 44.15
CA VAL A 22 1.74 -1.84 43.32
C VAL A 22 0.48 -0.95 43.24
N ARG A 23 0.06 -0.34 44.35
CA ARG A 23 -1.09 0.60 44.35
C ARG A 23 -0.84 1.84 43.50
N THR A 24 0.37 2.40 43.57
CA THR A 24 0.76 3.57 42.75
C THR A 24 0.78 3.23 41.27
N ILE A 25 1.36 2.07 40.93
CA ILE A 25 1.41 1.59 39.52
C ILE A 25 0.01 1.36 38.97
N ILE A 26 -0.90 0.72 39.75
CA ILE A 26 -2.28 0.49 39.31
C ILE A 26 -3.05 1.81 39.13
N LYS A 27 -2.78 2.81 39.96
CA LYS A 27 -3.37 4.14 39.79
C LYS A 27 -2.91 4.77 38.48
N ASN A 28 -1.61 4.73 38.18
CA ASN A 28 -1.03 5.27 36.92
C ASN A 28 -1.57 4.51 35.71
N ILE A 29 -1.64 3.17 35.79
CA ILE A 29 -2.23 2.36 34.69
C ILE A 29 -3.69 2.77 34.43
N ASN A 30 -4.48 3.02 35.45
CA ASN A 30 -5.88 3.44 35.28
C ASN A 30 -6.03 4.87 34.73
N GLU A 31 -5.00 5.70 34.80
CA GLU A 31 -4.97 7.02 34.17
C GLU A 31 -4.68 6.94 32.66
N ASP A 32 -3.94 5.90 32.21
CA ASP A 32 -3.50 5.73 30.83
C ASP A 32 -4.29 4.69 30.03
N ILE A 33 -4.89 3.70 30.72
CA ILE A 33 -5.57 2.57 30.08
C ILE A 33 -6.87 3.01 29.39
N CYS A 34 -7.04 2.61 28.12
CA CYS A 34 -8.23 2.90 27.35
C CYS A 34 -9.13 1.66 27.20
N GLY A 35 -10.45 1.83 27.40
CA GLY A 35 -11.44 0.76 27.21
C GLY A 35 -11.47 -0.31 28.31
N ALA A 36 -10.70 -0.16 29.39
CA ALA A 36 -10.70 -1.04 30.55
C ALA A 36 -10.34 -0.28 31.83
N LYS A 37 -10.57 -0.92 33.00
CA LYS A 37 -10.23 -0.35 34.31
C LYS A 37 -9.82 -1.45 35.27
N ILE A 38 -8.79 -1.21 36.08
CA ILE A 38 -8.43 -2.11 37.18
C ILE A 38 -9.14 -1.64 38.45
N GLU A 39 -10.13 -2.40 38.86
CA GLU A 39 -10.90 -2.17 40.11
C GLU A 39 -10.17 -2.76 41.30
N SER A 40 -10.20 -2.03 42.44
CA SER A 40 -9.65 -2.49 43.70
C SER A 40 -10.74 -2.62 44.75
N GLY A 41 -10.75 -3.73 45.48
CA GLY A 41 -11.76 -3.99 46.53
C GLY A 41 -11.28 -5.00 47.55
N SER A 42 -12.21 -5.47 48.43
CA SER A 42 -11.93 -6.53 49.38
C SER A 42 -11.55 -7.86 48.72
N PHE A 43 -11.85 -8.03 47.43
CA PHE A 43 -11.49 -9.16 46.58
C PHE A 43 -10.07 -9.07 45.98
N GLY A 44 -9.35 -7.98 46.23
CA GLY A 44 -8.06 -7.67 45.56
C GLY A 44 -8.25 -6.76 44.33
N TYR A 45 -7.54 -7.07 43.26
CA TYR A 45 -7.58 -6.32 42.00
C TYR A 45 -8.25 -7.16 40.90
N ARG A 46 -9.10 -6.49 40.09
CA ARG A 46 -9.82 -7.10 38.96
C ARG A 46 -9.73 -6.17 37.77
N LEU A 47 -9.40 -6.71 36.61
CA LEU A 47 -9.50 -5.99 35.33
C LEU A 47 -10.95 -6.10 34.83
N THR A 48 -11.58 -4.95 34.63
CA THR A 48 -12.92 -4.83 34.03
C THR A 48 -12.76 -4.18 32.66
N ILE A 49 -13.19 -4.89 31.62
CA ILE A 49 -13.10 -4.40 30.22
C ILE A 49 -14.45 -3.78 29.88
N GLU A 50 -14.47 -2.46 29.64
CA GLU A 50 -15.66 -1.67 29.31
C GLU A 50 -15.93 -1.69 27.79
N THR A 51 -14.89 -1.54 26.97
CA THR A 51 -14.92 -1.56 25.49
C THR A 51 -13.80 -2.48 24.98
N PRO A 52 -14.11 -3.75 24.63
CA PRO A 52 -13.11 -4.73 24.23
C PRO A 52 -12.25 -4.30 23.05
N GLU A 53 -12.85 -3.62 22.05
CA GLU A 53 -12.16 -3.13 20.85
C GLU A 53 -11.12 -2.06 21.18
N THR A 54 -11.49 -1.08 22.02
CA THR A 54 -10.60 0.00 22.45
C THR A 54 -9.47 -0.54 23.34
N PHE A 55 -9.77 -1.53 24.20
CA PHE A 55 -8.77 -2.14 25.05
C PHE A 55 -7.78 -3.01 24.28
N LEU A 56 -8.25 -3.75 23.27
CA LEU A 56 -7.36 -4.50 22.37
C LEU A 56 -6.45 -3.59 21.56
N ALA A 57 -6.98 -2.50 21.03
CA ALA A 57 -6.18 -1.49 20.33
C ALA A 57 -5.13 -0.85 21.26
N TYR A 58 -5.50 -0.57 22.53
CA TYR A 58 -4.55 -0.08 23.54
C TYR A 58 -3.44 -1.10 23.83
N LEU A 59 -3.78 -2.39 24.01
CA LEU A 59 -2.79 -3.44 24.27
C LEU A 59 -1.85 -3.66 23.07
N GLN A 60 -2.38 -3.59 21.86
CA GLN A 60 -1.58 -3.69 20.63
C GLN A 60 -0.63 -2.49 20.48
N ARG A 61 -1.13 -1.28 20.75
CA ARG A 61 -0.32 -0.06 20.71
C ARG A 61 0.80 -0.09 21.77
N ASP A 62 0.51 -0.60 22.99
CA ASP A 62 1.51 -0.65 24.06
C ASP A 62 2.57 -1.77 23.84
N GLN A 63 2.20 -2.88 23.18
CA GLN A 63 3.17 -3.93 22.83
C GLN A 63 4.06 -3.52 21.66
N ASN A 64 3.51 -2.96 20.60
CA ASN A 64 4.27 -2.45 19.47
C ASN A 64 5.15 -1.26 19.90
N GLY A 65 4.61 -0.32 20.68
CA GLY A 65 5.36 0.84 21.15
C GLY A 65 6.56 0.53 22.07
N LYS A 66 6.56 -0.59 22.80
CA LYS A 66 7.71 -0.98 23.63
C LYS A 66 8.84 -1.67 22.85
N GLU A 67 8.50 -2.43 21.81
CA GLU A 67 9.51 -3.01 20.93
C GLU A 67 10.10 -1.94 19.99
N GLU A 68 9.28 -1.07 19.44
CA GLU A 68 9.69 0.06 18.62
C GLU A 68 10.55 1.06 19.43
N SER A 69 10.17 1.41 20.65
CA SER A 69 10.97 2.33 21.49
C SER A 69 12.34 1.77 21.86
N ARG A 70 12.52 0.44 21.95
CA ARG A 70 13.84 -0.19 22.19
C ARG A 70 14.72 -0.14 20.95
N LEU A 71 14.14 -0.41 19.78
CA LEU A 71 14.85 -0.30 18.51
C LEU A 71 15.27 1.14 18.26
N ALA A 72 14.37 2.10 18.49
CA ALA A 72 14.64 3.51 18.38
C ALA A 72 15.77 3.96 19.32
N TYR A 73 15.73 3.53 20.58
CA TYR A 73 16.80 3.81 21.53
C TYR A 73 18.15 3.27 21.06
N LEU A 74 18.19 2.00 20.65
CA LEU A 74 19.42 1.37 20.16
C LEU A 74 19.93 2.08 18.90
N PHE A 75 19.06 2.36 17.96
CA PHE A 75 19.39 3.07 16.72
C PHE A 75 20.01 4.44 17.04
N ASN A 76 19.33 5.27 17.83
CA ASN A 76 19.82 6.59 18.23
C ASN A 76 21.15 6.49 18.97
N ARG A 77 21.30 5.47 19.86
CA ARG A 77 22.52 5.26 20.61
C ARG A 77 23.71 4.93 19.71
N PHE A 78 23.52 4.12 18.65
CA PHE A 78 24.54 3.82 17.66
C PHE A 78 24.85 4.99 16.74
N ILE A 79 23.82 5.73 16.31
CA ILE A 79 23.98 6.93 15.46
C ILE A 79 24.73 8.05 16.20
N ASP A 80 24.49 8.21 17.49
CA ASP A 80 25.03 9.30 18.32
C ASP A 80 26.41 9.00 18.90
N CYS A 81 26.79 7.74 18.91
CA CYS A 81 28.01 7.33 19.56
C CYS A 81 29.17 7.25 18.55
N ASN A 82 30.16 8.14 18.71
CA ASN A 82 31.41 8.08 17.93
C ASN A 82 32.44 7.08 18.52
N ASN A 83 32.06 6.39 19.60
CA ASN A 83 32.88 5.41 20.30
C ASN A 83 32.25 4.03 20.26
N TYR A 84 32.95 3.05 20.82
CA TYR A 84 32.43 1.68 20.94
C TYR A 84 31.40 1.58 22.07
N LEU A 85 30.31 0.89 21.80
CA LEU A 85 29.27 0.55 22.78
C LEU A 85 29.47 -0.89 23.27
N LYS A 86 29.52 -1.09 24.58
CA LYS A 86 29.61 -2.43 25.17
C LYS A 86 28.24 -3.03 25.39
N ILE A 87 28.15 -4.35 25.20
CA ILE A 87 26.89 -5.08 25.42
C ILE A 87 26.35 -4.92 26.84
N ASP A 88 27.26 -4.92 27.82
CA ASP A 88 26.88 -4.82 29.24
C ASP A 88 26.29 -3.45 29.55
N ASP A 89 26.90 -2.37 29.04
CA ASP A 89 26.43 -1.01 29.22
C ASP A 89 24.99 -0.86 28.61
N LEU A 90 24.75 -1.39 27.42
CA LEU A 90 23.44 -1.39 26.79
C LEU A 90 22.42 -2.27 27.55
N CYS A 91 22.83 -3.39 28.13
CA CYS A 91 21.98 -4.20 28.99
C CYS A 91 21.53 -3.43 30.23
N ASP A 92 22.44 -2.70 30.85
CA ASP A 92 22.18 -1.89 32.04
C ASP A 92 21.30 -0.67 31.70
N GLU A 93 21.57 0.04 30.58
CA GLU A 93 20.79 1.18 30.11
C GLU A 93 19.32 0.81 29.80
N LEU A 94 19.09 -0.36 29.18
CA LEU A 94 17.76 -0.82 28.76
C LEU A 94 17.09 -1.78 29.75
N TYR A 95 17.76 -2.14 30.85
CA TYR A 95 17.29 -3.17 31.81
C TYR A 95 16.96 -4.51 31.15
N LEU A 96 17.75 -4.92 30.13
CA LEU A 96 17.58 -6.15 29.38
C LEU A 96 18.60 -7.22 29.73
N SER A 97 18.19 -8.49 29.60
CA SER A 97 19.14 -9.60 29.58
C SER A 97 19.97 -9.58 28.29
N ARG A 98 21.18 -10.15 28.32
CA ARG A 98 22.02 -10.29 27.12
C ARG A 98 21.31 -11.01 25.96
N THR A 99 20.41 -11.95 26.25
CA THR A 99 19.64 -12.68 25.24
C THR A 99 18.63 -11.79 24.55
N GLN A 100 17.88 -10.98 25.30
CA GLN A 100 16.92 -10.02 24.77
C GLN A 100 17.62 -8.92 23.94
N LEU A 101 18.72 -8.38 24.45
CA LEU A 101 19.51 -7.39 23.71
C LEU A 101 20.05 -7.94 22.39
N LYS A 102 20.53 -9.21 22.37
CA LYS A 102 20.97 -9.85 21.12
C LYS A 102 19.85 -9.97 20.08
N GLN A 103 18.61 -10.22 20.52
CA GLN A 103 17.47 -10.26 19.63
C GLN A 103 17.18 -8.87 19.04
N SER A 104 17.10 -7.82 19.86
CA SER A 104 16.89 -6.45 19.38
C SER A 104 18.03 -5.96 18.47
N LEU A 105 19.29 -6.35 18.77
CA LEU A 105 20.43 -6.07 17.89
C LEU A 105 20.35 -6.82 16.54
N LYS A 106 19.73 -8.00 16.50
CA LYS A 106 19.50 -8.71 15.25
C LYS A 106 18.48 -7.96 14.38
N GLU A 107 17.38 -7.54 14.97
CA GLU A 107 16.34 -6.73 14.30
C GLU A 107 16.92 -5.39 13.80
N LEU A 108 17.73 -4.72 14.62
CA LEU A 108 18.42 -3.50 14.22
C LEU A 108 19.40 -3.72 13.06
N ARG A 109 20.13 -4.84 13.03
CA ARG A 109 21.03 -5.18 11.91
C ARG A 109 20.27 -5.43 10.63
N GLU A 110 19.12 -6.10 10.70
CA GLU A 110 18.24 -6.33 9.55
C GLU A 110 17.74 -4.99 8.98
N TYR A 111 17.30 -4.06 9.84
CA TYR A 111 16.94 -2.70 9.44
C TYR A 111 18.10 -1.92 8.80
N LEU A 112 19.27 -1.92 9.43
CA LEU A 112 20.44 -1.17 8.97
C LEU A 112 21.02 -1.70 7.65
N HIS A 113 20.83 -2.99 7.37
CA HIS A 113 21.29 -3.62 6.13
C HIS A 113 20.63 -3.00 4.89
N ASP A 114 19.39 -2.55 4.99
CA ASP A 114 18.67 -1.88 3.89
C ASP A 114 19.29 -0.52 3.51
N PHE A 115 20.17 0.01 4.37
CA PHE A 115 20.90 1.27 4.18
C PHE A 115 22.39 1.09 4.00
N ASP A 116 22.87 -0.11 3.71
CA ASP A 116 24.32 -0.43 3.64
C ASP A 116 25.08 -0.05 4.91
N LEU A 117 24.43 -0.18 6.07
CA LEU A 117 25.03 0.07 7.38
C LEU A 117 25.23 -1.24 8.14
N THR A 118 26.33 -1.35 8.88
CA THR A 118 26.61 -2.54 9.66
C THR A 118 27.01 -2.21 11.10
N ILE A 119 26.54 -3.02 12.07
CA ILE A 119 27.05 -2.97 13.45
C ILE A 119 28.26 -3.89 13.54
N ALA A 120 29.44 -3.31 13.39
CA ALA A 120 30.68 -4.00 13.52
C ALA A 120 31.06 -4.21 15.00
N THR A 121 31.83 -5.28 15.29
CA THR A 121 32.27 -5.61 16.64
C THR A 121 33.80 -5.67 16.67
N LYS A 122 34.41 -4.93 17.60
CA LYS A 122 35.83 -4.97 17.84
C LYS A 122 36.13 -5.63 19.20
N ALA A 123 36.92 -6.68 19.19
CA ALA A 123 37.26 -7.44 20.39
C ALA A 123 37.80 -6.52 21.48
N TYR A 124 37.30 -6.66 22.71
CA TYR A 124 37.61 -5.87 23.91
C TYR A 124 37.12 -4.40 23.90
N TYR A 125 36.76 -3.83 22.77
CA TYR A 125 36.26 -2.44 22.66
C TYR A 125 34.75 -2.35 22.70
N GLY A 126 34.05 -3.20 21.97
CA GLY A 126 32.61 -3.16 21.85
C GLY A 126 32.12 -3.15 20.41
N MET A 127 30.93 -2.60 20.20
CA MET A 127 30.27 -2.47 18.90
C MET A 127 30.22 -1.01 18.46
N TYR A 128 30.22 -0.78 17.14
CA TYR A 128 30.08 0.54 16.54
C TYR A 128 29.34 0.45 15.21
N LEU A 129 28.70 1.55 14.79
CA LEU A 129 28.01 1.64 13.50
C LEU A 129 29.00 2.04 12.40
N GLU A 130 29.18 1.15 11.43
CA GLU A 130 30.03 1.34 10.27
C GLU A 130 29.20 1.60 9.03
N GLY A 131 29.62 2.55 8.20
CA GLY A 131 28.99 2.93 6.93
C GLY A 131 29.11 4.41 6.65
N ASP A 132 28.72 4.80 5.44
CA ASP A 132 28.81 6.18 4.96
C ASP A 132 27.86 7.11 5.72
N GLU A 133 28.26 8.38 5.87
CA GLU A 133 27.45 9.39 6.54
C GLU A 133 26.13 9.66 5.81
N ILE A 134 26.11 9.67 4.48
CA ILE A 134 24.88 9.81 3.70
C ILE A 134 23.92 8.65 4.02
N ASN A 135 24.41 7.43 4.11
CA ASN A 135 23.61 6.26 4.47
C ASN A 135 23.07 6.32 5.90
N LYS A 136 23.87 6.84 6.85
CA LYS A 136 23.41 7.11 8.21
C LYS A 136 22.26 8.12 8.23
N ARG A 137 22.37 9.24 7.49
CA ARG A 137 21.31 10.22 7.37
C ARG A 137 20.05 9.66 6.70
N ARG A 138 20.21 8.79 5.70
CA ARG A 138 19.09 8.06 5.07
C ARG A 138 18.38 7.18 6.10
N ALA A 139 19.11 6.42 6.87
CA ALA A 139 18.54 5.58 7.93
C ALA A 139 17.80 6.43 8.98
N ILE A 140 18.36 7.58 9.40
CA ILE A 140 17.69 8.50 10.33
C ILE A 140 16.38 9.03 9.75
N ALA A 141 16.37 9.46 8.48
CA ALA A 141 15.19 10.00 7.82
C ALA A 141 14.06 8.98 7.67
N HIS A 142 14.39 7.69 7.62
CA HIS A 142 13.45 6.57 7.51
C HIS A 142 12.98 6.01 8.85
N PHE A 143 13.60 6.44 9.94
CA PHE A 143 13.26 5.95 11.27
C PHE A 143 12.15 6.81 11.87
N GLU A 144 10.90 6.31 11.87
CA GLU A 144 9.68 7.06 12.25
C GLU A 144 9.72 7.65 13.67
N GLU A 145 10.51 7.07 14.57
CA GLU A 145 10.61 7.51 15.96
C GLU A 145 11.76 8.49 16.24
N TYR A 146 12.42 9.03 15.19
CA TYR A 146 13.48 10.01 15.43
C TYR A 146 12.88 11.33 15.92
N GLN A 147 13.10 11.66 17.19
CA GLN A 147 12.58 12.88 17.80
C GLN A 147 13.34 14.10 17.30
N MET A 148 12.63 14.95 16.55
CA MET A 148 13.14 16.23 16.06
C MET A 148 12.66 17.36 16.96
N ASP A 149 13.55 18.32 17.25
CA ASP A 149 13.23 19.52 18.01
C ASP A 149 12.32 20.44 17.16
N PHE A 150 11.12 20.73 17.65
CA PHE A 150 10.12 21.52 16.93
C PHE A 150 10.57 22.95 16.64
N ASP A 151 11.27 23.61 17.57
CA ASP A 151 11.72 24.99 17.40
C ASP A 151 12.81 25.10 16.32
N ILE A 152 13.69 24.10 16.27
CA ILE A 152 14.73 24.01 15.24
C ILE A 152 14.09 23.72 13.88
N LEU A 153 13.16 22.79 13.81
CA LEU A 153 12.41 22.47 12.58
C LEU A 153 11.71 23.71 12.03
N GLN A 154 11.05 24.49 12.88
CA GLN A 154 10.34 25.69 12.46
C GLN A 154 11.29 26.75 11.91
N ARG A 155 12.45 26.96 12.53
CA ARG A 155 13.48 27.88 12.02
C ARG A 155 14.01 27.43 10.66
N ILE A 156 14.29 26.15 10.48
CA ILE A 156 14.73 25.59 9.20
C ILE A 156 13.65 25.79 8.15
N ARG A 157 12.39 25.53 8.48
CA ARG A 157 11.24 25.74 7.59
C ARG A 157 11.16 27.19 7.11
N ASP A 158 11.30 28.16 8.00
CA ASP A 158 11.26 29.58 7.67
C ASP A 158 12.42 29.99 6.74
N ILE A 159 13.62 29.44 6.96
CA ILE A 159 14.78 29.63 6.08
C ILE A 159 14.49 29.08 4.68
N VAL A 160 13.97 27.85 4.59
CA VAL A 160 13.67 27.21 3.30
C VAL A 160 12.58 27.98 2.55
N ILE A 161 11.48 28.35 3.21
CA ILE A 161 10.38 29.11 2.59
C ILE A 161 10.89 30.45 2.05
N SER A 162 11.68 31.19 2.84
CA SER A 162 12.22 32.49 2.40
C SER A 162 13.18 32.34 1.21
N SER A 163 13.98 31.28 1.17
CA SER A 163 14.92 31.02 0.06
C SER A 163 14.18 30.64 -1.22
N ILE A 164 13.14 29.81 -1.11
CA ILE A 164 12.31 29.37 -2.24
C ILE A 164 11.53 30.55 -2.83
N ALA A 165 10.94 31.39 -1.98
CA ALA A 165 10.21 32.58 -2.44
C ALA A 165 11.10 33.55 -3.22
N ASN A 166 12.37 33.71 -2.83
CA ASN A 166 13.34 34.53 -3.53
C ASN A 166 13.86 33.95 -4.84
N ALA A 167 13.79 32.61 -4.99
CA ALA A 167 14.30 31.89 -6.16
C ALA A 167 13.21 31.56 -7.19
N ASP A 168 11.97 32.00 -7.00
CA ASP A 168 10.79 31.64 -7.82
C ASP A 168 10.65 30.11 -8.01
N TYR A 169 10.93 29.38 -6.95
CA TYR A 169 10.91 27.91 -6.93
C TYR A 169 9.64 27.42 -6.24
N VAL A 170 8.92 26.47 -6.85
CA VAL A 170 7.62 25.99 -6.33
C VAL A 170 7.71 24.54 -5.92
N ILE A 171 7.39 24.25 -4.66
CA ILE A 171 7.29 22.89 -4.13
C ILE A 171 5.92 22.67 -3.45
N SER A 172 5.52 21.42 -3.26
CA SER A 172 4.36 21.06 -2.44
C SER A 172 4.72 21.03 -0.96
N ASP A 173 3.70 21.09 -0.09
CA ASP A 173 3.90 21.06 1.36
C ASP A 173 4.62 19.77 1.81
N ASP A 174 4.25 18.61 1.25
CA ASP A 174 4.93 17.33 1.55
C ASP A 174 6.41 17.34 1.18
N VAL A 175 6.75 17.96 0.04
CA VAL A 175 8.14 18.12 -0.40
C VAL A 175 8.89 19.07 0.52
N LEU A 176 8.24 20.16 0.98
CA LEU A 176 8.80 21.09 1.95
C LEU A 176 9.11 20.40 3.28
N ASP A 177 8.14 19.64 3.82
CA ASP A 177 8.29 18.93 5.09
C ASP A 177 9.43 17.92 5.04
N ASN A 178 9.51 17.16 3.98
CA ASN A 178 10.60 16.20 3.77
C ASN A 178 11.96 16.91 3.63
N LEU A 179 12.02 18.03 2.90
CA LEU A 179 13.25 18.80 2.76
C LEU A 179 13.72 19.38 4.11
N VAL A 180 12.79 19.91 4.90
CA VAL A 180 13.04 20.43 6.25
C VAL A 180 13.57 19.33 7.17
N ALA A 181 12.99 18.11 7.10
CA ALA A 181 13.47 16.96 7.87
C ALA A 181 14.92 16.58 7.50
N HIS A 182 15.25 16.51 6.21
CA HIS A 182 16.62 16.23 5.77
C HIS A 182 17.61 17.33 6.17
N LEU A 183 17.21 18.60 6.12
CA LEU A 183 18.03 19.71 6.60
C LEU A 183 18.22 19.69 8.12
N TYR A 184 17.19 19.31 8.87
CA TYR A 184 17.32 19.10 10.31
C TYR A 184 18.36 18.02 10.62
N ILE A 185 18.30 16.90 9.95
CA ILE A 185 19.26 15.80 10.11
C ILE A 185 20.67 16.28 9.76
N ALA A 186 20.83 16.97 8.62
CA ALA A 186 22.12 17.53 8.22
C ALA A 186 22.66 18.51 9.29
N TYR A 187 21.83 19.44 9.77
CA TYR A 187 22.17 20.37 10.85
C TYR A 187 22.65 19.63 12.09
N TYR A 188 21.88 18.65 12.57
CA TYR A 188 22.20 17.88 13.76
C TYR A 188 23.53 17.11 13.62
N ARG A 189 23.78 16.51 12.46
CA ARG A 189 25.01 15.77 12.16
C ARG A 189 26.22 16.70 12.04
N VAL A 190 26.06 17.84 11.37
CA VAL A 190 27.14 18.86 11.25
C VAL A 190 27.51 19.44 12.61
N MET A 191 26.54 19.69 13.50
CA MET A 191 26.81 20.12 14.87
C MET A 191 27.62 19.09 15.69
N LYS A 192 27.55 17.80 15.31
CA LYS A 192 28.40 16.71 15.85
C LYS A 192 29.70 16.54 15.08
N LYS A 193 30.00 17.39 14.09
CA LYS A 193 31.19 17.35 13.21
C LYS A 193 31.19 16.13 12.29
N GLU A 194 30.04 15.54 12.02
CA GLU A 194 29.83 14.46 11.07
C GLU A 194 29.34 15.06 9.75
N TYR A 195 30.21 15.08 8.74
CA TYR A 195 29.93 15.74 7.46
C TYR A 195 29.62 14.71 6.39
N ALA A 196 28.76 15.07 5.43
CA ALA A 196 28.53 14.28 4.24
C ALA A 196 29.85 14.04 3.50
N ASN A 197 30.03 12.83 2.99
CA ASN A 197 31.20 12.47 2.19
C ASN A 197 30.73 12.24 0.74
N ILE A 198 31.09 13.15 -0.14
CA ILE A 198 30.75 13.11 -1.57
C ILE A 198 32.07 13.18 -2.34
N ASP A 199 32.28 12.24 -3.27
CA ASP A 199 33.49 12.25 -4.04
C ASP A 199 33.58 13.46 -4.99
N SER A 200 34.78 13.78 -5.45
CA SER A 200 35.03 14.99 -6.23
C SER A 200 34.35 14.99 -7.61
N GLU A 201 34.15 13.82 -8.22
CA GLU A 201 33.52 13.68 -9.52
C GLU A 201 32.01 13.98 -9.42
N TRP A 202 31.35 13.39 -8.44
CA TRP A 202 29.94 13.67 -8.12
C TRP A 202 29.73 15.13 -7.70
N LEU A 203 30.65 15.69 -6.95
CA LEU A 203 30.56 17.09 -6.50
C LEU A 203 30.55 18.06 -7.70
N GLU A 204 31.39 17.81 -8.72
CA GLU A 204 31.40 18.63 -9.93
C GLU A 204 30.11 18.46 -10.75
N GLU A 205 29.56 17.24 -10.88
CA GLU A 205 28.29 17.00 -11.55
C GLU A 205 27.12 17.74 -10.85
N ILE A 206 27.08 17.70 -9.52
CA ILE A 206 26.01 18.35 -8.74
C ILE A 206 26.10 19.88 -8.85
N LYS A 207 27.27 20.47 -9.00
CA LYS A 207 27.42 21.91 -9.21
C LYS A 207 26.78 22.43 -10.49
N GLU A 208 26.66 21.58 -11.51
CA GLU A 208 26.00 21.91 -12.79
C GLU A 208 24.47 21.85 -12.71
N GLU A 209 23.89 21.32 -11.62
CA GLU A 209 22.45 21.27 -11.44
C GLU A 209 21.87 22.68 -11.19
N LYS A 210 20.70 22.95 -11.74
CA LYS A 210 20.00 24.25 -11.59
C LYS A 210 19.70 24.59 -10.11
N GLU A 211 19.42 23.57 -9.32
CA GLU A 211 19.09 23.67 -7.91
C GLU A 211 20.30 24.00 -7.02
N TYR A 212 21.51 23.89 -7.53
CA TYR A 212 22.73 24.14 -6.76
C TYR A 212 22.79 25.57 -6.20
N SER A 213 22.38 26.58 -6.98
CA SER A 213 22.33 27.96 -6.54
C SER A 213 21.36 28.18 -5.39
N LEU A 214 20.20 27.51 -5.41
CA LEU A 214 19.24 27.52 -4.32
C LEU A 214 19.81 26.81 -3.08
N GLY A 215 20.49 25.67 -3.29
CA GLY A 215 21.22 24.97 -2.23
C GLY A 215 22.22 25.87 -1.50
N CYS A 216 23.05 26.61 -2.24
CA CYS A 216 23.97 27.61 -1.69
C CYS A 216 23.24 28.67 -0.85
N ALA A 217 22.17 29.26 -1.37
CA ALA A 217 21.41 30.32 -0.69
C ALA A 217 20.80 29.82 0.64
N ILE A 218 20.25 28.60 0.66
CA ILE A 218 19.71 28.00 1.88
C ILE A 218 20.83 27.78 2.90
N MET A 219 21.97 27.19 2.49
CA MET A 219 23.07 26.89 3.41
C MET A 219 23.74 28.16 3.95
N GLU A 220 23.83 29.22 3.16
CA GLU A 220 24.29 30.54 3.63
C GLU A 220 23.37 31.12 4.71
N LEU A 221 22.05 31.02 4.55
CA LEU A 221 21.09 31.45 5.56
C LEU A 221 21.15 30.54 6.81
N MET A 222 21.32 29.25 6.66
CA MET A 222 21.52 28.30 7.77
C MET A 222 22.77 28.71 8.59
N ASN A 223 23.87 29.02 7.92
CA ASN A 223 25.07 29.52 8.61
C ASN A 223 24.80 30.84 9.36
N LYS A 224 24.19 31.79 8.68
CA LYS A 224 23.93 33.12 9.25
C LYS A 224 22.95 33.10 10.45
N ILE A 225 21.90 32.29 10.40
CA ILE A 225 20.82 32.29 11.39
C ILE A 225 21.07 31.27 12.50
N MET A 226 21.63 30.12 12.17
CA MET A 226 21.80 28.98 13.08
C MET A 226 23.26 28.66 13.42
N ALA A 227 24.21 29.49 12.96
CA ALA A 227 25.64 29.31 13.16
C ALA A 227 26.14 27.91 12.75
N MET A 228 25.56 27.36 11.67
CA MET A 228 25.94 26.07 11.13
C MET A 228 27.13 26.23 10.19
N GLU A 229 28.35 25.95 10.67
CA GLU A 229 29.52 25.86 9.80
C GLU A 229 29.41 24.61 8.92
N TYR A 230 29.31 24.79 7.60
CA TYR A 230 29.14 23.68 6.66
C TYR A 230 30.30 23.59 5.66
N ARG A 231 30.45 22.40 5.08
CA ARG A 231 31.36 22.13 3.96
C ARG A 231 30.59 22.15 2.64
N ILE A 232 31.30 22.22 1.53
CA ILE A 232 30.71 22.21 0.19
C ILE A 232 29.88 20.96 -0.09
N GLU A 233 30.24 19.83 0.51
CA GLU A 233 29.54 18.56 0.42
C GLU A 233 28.12 18.62 1.03
N GLU A 234 27.88 19.51 2.00
CA GLU A 234 26.55 19.73 2.56
C GLU A 234 25.65 20.49 1.58
N VAL A 235 26.22 21.41 0.79
CA VAL A 235 25.48 22.07 -0.31
C VAL A 235 25.10 21.04 -1.35
N ALA A 236 26.02 20.17 -1.72
CA ALA A 236 25.76 19.09 -2.68
C ALA A 236 24.69 18.13 -2.15
N TYR A 237 24.76 17.71 -0.88
CA TYR A 237 23.74 16.87 -0.24
C TYR A 237 22.35 17.51 -0.31
N LEU A 238 22.24 18.81 0.00
CA LEU A 238 20.98 19.53 -0.10
C LEU A 238 20.49 19.61 -1.56
N THR A 239 21.40 19.87 -2.51
CA THR A 239 21.07 19.95 -3.93
C THR A 239 20.51 18.63 -4.46
N MET A 240 21.08 17.49 -4.08
CA MET A 240 20.55 16.16 -4.42
C MET A 240 19.08 16.00 -3.98
N HIS A 241 18.74 16.48 -2.79
CA HIS A 241 17.37 16.45 -2.29
C HIS A 241 16.45 17.43 -3.03
N LEU A 242 16.94 18.58 -3.47
CA LEU A 242 16.18 19.54 -4.28
C LEU A 242 15.90 18.98 -5.68
N CYS A 243 16.90 18.44 -6.39
CA CYS A 243 16.76 17.86 -7.73
C CYS A 243 15.74 16.70 -7.76
N GLY A 244 15.72 15.87 -6.72
CA GLY A 244 14.79 14.74 -6.63
C GLY A 244 13.31 15.11 -6.41
N LYS A 245 12.96 16.39 -6.28
CA LYS A 245 11.63 16.84 -5.83
C LYS A 245 10.93 17.82 -6.75
N ASN A 246 11.60 18.30 -7.79
CA ASN A 246 11.07 19.33 -8.69
C ASN A 246 10.24 18.75 -9.82
N SER A 247 8.92 18.63 -9.65
CA SER A 247 8.00 18.16 -10.71
C SER A 247 7.21 19.29 -11.41
N LYS A 248 7.09 20.48 -10.80
CA LYS A 248 6.18 21.53 -11.29
C LYS A 248 6.79 22.50 -12.33
N GLN A 249 8.11 22.62 -12.41
CA GLN A 249 8.76 23.51 -13.39
C GLN A 249 9.05 22.89 -14.76
N LEU A 250 8.72 21.61 -14.94
CA LEU A 250 8.91 20.94 -16.20
C LEU A 250 7.78 21.32 -17.17
N SER A 251 7.96 22.43 -17.88
CA SER A 251 7.20 22.69 -19.12
C SER A 251 7.45 21.55 -20.10
N ASN A 252 6.45 21.20 -20.92
CA ASN A 252 6.44 20.10 -21.91
C ASN A 252 7.66 20.00 -22.85
N ASN A 253 8.55 20.98 -22.81
CA ASN A 253 9.74 21.05 -23.69
C ASN A 253 10.97 20.28 -23.18
N TYR A 254 10.92 19.64 -22.01
CA TYR A 254 12.08 18.99 -21.40
C TYR A 254 11.97 17.47 -21.19
N ILE A 255 10.90 16.84 -21.70
CA ILE A 255 10.82 15.38 -21.67
C ILE A 255 11.73 14.85 -22.77
N ASN A 256 12.85 14.25 -22.39
CA ASN A 256 13.77 13.65 -23.33
C ASN A 256 13.22 12.33 -23.90
N GLN A 257 13.79 11.88 -25.04
CA GLN A 257 13.33 10.68 -25.73
C GLN A 257 13.48 9.42 -24.85
N GLU A 258 14.51 9.35 -24.04
CA GLU A 258 14.75 8.20 -23.14
C GLU A 258 13.62 8.01 -22.13
N ILE A 259 13.14 9.08 -21.49
CA ILE A 259 11.99 9.05 -20.57
C ILE A 259 10.74 8.57 -21.30
N LEU A 260 10.49 9.08 -22.51
CA LEU A 260 9.34 8.66 -23.32
C LEU A 260 9.41 7.18 -23.69
N ASP A 261 10.57 6.66 -24.00
CA ASP A 261 10.76 5.26 -24.35
C ASP A 261 10.54 4.34 -23.14
N ILE A 262 11.02 4.72 -21.95
CA ILE A 262 10.75 4.01 -20.70
C ILE A 262 9.25 3.97 -20.43
N VAL A 263 8.57 5.11 -20.49
CA VAL A 263 7.12 5.19 -20.23
C VAL A 263 6.33 4.37 -21.22
N LYS A 264 6.67 4.40 -22.52
CA LYS A 264 6.03 3.55 -23.54
C LYS A 264 6.19 2.07 -23.23
N GLU A 265 7.37 1.64 -22.83
CA GLU A 265 7.63 0.25 -22.44
C GLU A 265 6.82 -0.14 -21.20
N MET A 266 6.75 0.73 -20.19
CA MET A 266 5.90 0.54 -19.02
C MET A 266 4.43 0.34 -19.41
N LEU A 267 3.88 1.23 -20.25
CA LEU A 267 2.50 1.17 -20.70
C LEU A 267 2.22 -0.07 -21.56
N MET A 268 3.16 -0.50 -22.39
CA MET A 268 3.03 -1.73 -23.18
C MET A 268 2.92 -2.97 -22.29
N ILE A 269 3.68 -3.02 -21.19
CA ILE A 269 3.62 -4.13 -20.22
C ILE A 269 2.24 -4.18 -19.54
N ILE A 270 1.76 -3.05 -19.00
CA ILE A 270 0.48 -3.03 -18.29
C ILE A 270 -0.71 -3.21 -19.23
N GLU A 271 -0.64 -2.72 -20.46
CA GLU A 271 -1.65 -2.95 -21.49
C GLU A 271 -1.78 -4.45 -21.81
N LYS A 272 -0.66 -5.14 -21.97
CA LYS A 272 -0.65 -6.59 -22.23
C LYS A 272 -1.21 -7.41 -21.07
N VAL A 273 -0.99 -6.95 -19.84
CA VAL A 273 -1.46 -7.64 -18.62
C VAL A 273 -2.94 -7.40 -18.38
N ALA A 274 -3.39 -6.15 -18.48
CA ALA A 274 -4.76 -5.76 -18.16
C ALA A 274 -5.72 -5.88 -19.36
N ASN A 275 -5.19 -5.99 -20.59
CA ASN A 275 -5.93 -5.88 -21.84
C ASN A 275 -6.74 -4.57 -21.95
N ILE A 276 -6.14 -3.47 -21.49
CA ILE A 276 -6.70 -2.12 -21.47
C ILE A 276 -5.78 -1.22 -22.28
N PRO A 277 -6.28 -0.41 -23.26
CA PRO A 277 -5.44 0.38 -24.16
C PRO A 277 -4.82 1.59 -23.43
N PHE A 278 -3.74 1.37 -22.68
CA PHE A 278 -3.02 2.43 -21.97
C PHE A 278 -2.10 3.24 -22.86
N GLN A 279 -1.56 2.65 -23.92
CA GLN A 279 -0.64 3.35 -24.86
C GLN A 279 -1.31 4.52 -25.60
N ALA A 280 -2.62 4.51 -25.75
CA ALA A 280 -3.38 5.61 -26.35
C ALA A 280 -3.67 6.76 -25.36
N ASP A 281 -3.35 6.61 -24.07
CA ASP A 281 -3.64 7.57 -23.01
C ASP A 281 -2.51 8.59 -22.87
N LEU A 282 -2.62 9.70 -23.58
CA LEU A 282 -1.62 10.77 -23.56
C LEU A 282 -1.49 11.45 -22.19
N ASN A 283 -2.59 11.52 -21.41
CA ASN A 283 -2.56 12.10 -20.07
C ASN A 283 -1.74 11.22 -19.13
N LEU A 284 -1.94 9.90 -19.18
CA LEU A 284 -1.16 8.96 -18.41
C LEU A 284 0.32 8.98 -18.82
N GLN A 285 0.61 8.99 -20.14
CA GLN A 285 1.99 9.11 -20.63
C GLN A 285 2.69 10.36 -20.07
N LEU A 286 2.03 11.51 -20.13
CA LEU A 286 2.57 12.75 -19.62
C LEU A 286 2.79 12.68 -18.09
N ALA A 287 1.80 12.21 -17.34
CA ALA A 287 1.87 12.10 -15.88
C ALA A 287 3.03 11.20 -15.43
N LEU A 288 3.15 10.00 -16.03
CA LEU A 288 4.27 9.09 -15.73
C LEU A 288 5.62 9.68 -16.14
N SER A 289 5.70 10.39 -17.28
CA SER A 289 6.94 11.04 -17.71
C SER A 289 7.37 12.12 -16.73
N LEU A 290 6.45 12.99 -16.30
CA LEU A 290 6.73 14.04 -15.31
C LEU A 290 7.14 13.48 -13.95
N HIS A 291 6.60 12.34 -13.55
CA HIS A 291 7.01 11.66 -12.32
C HIS A 291 8.39 10.97 -12.47
N LEU A 292 8.66 10.39 -13.64
CA LEU A 292 9.90 9.65 -13.88
C LEU A 292 11.15 10.56 -13.89
N ILE A 293 11.04 11.81 -14.37
CA ILE A 293 12.18 12.73 -14.43
C ILE A 293 12.83 12.93 -13.05
N PRO A 294 12.10 13.39 -11.99
CA PRO A 294 12.68 13.52 -10.66
C PRO A 294 13.04 12.16 -10.03
N LEU A 295 12.34 11.08 -10.38
CA LEU A 295 12.68 9.74 -9.90
C LEU A 295 14.06 9.28 -10.40
N VAL A 296 14.40 9.53 -11.67
CA VAL A 296 15.74 9.19 -12.20
C VAL A 296 16.83 9.90 -11.40
N LYS A 297 16.62 11.17 -11.04
CA LYS A 297 17.53 11.91 -10.15
C LYS A 297 17.61 11.28 -8.76
N ARG A 298 16.47 10.87 -8.18
CA ARG A 298 16.46 10.16 -6.87
C ARG A 298 17.22 8.85 -6.93
N ILE A 299 17.07 8.08 -8.00
CA ILE A 299 17.83 6.84 -8.21
C ILE A 299 19.33 7.14 -8.32
N GLN A 300 19.71 8.11 -9.16
CA GLN A 300 21.10 8.52 -9.37
C GLN A 300 21.78 8.94 -8.06
N TYR A 301 21.11 9.76 -7.26
CA TYR A 301 21.67 10.29 -6.01
C TYR A 301 21.37 9.44 -4.77
N GLY A 302 20.67 8.30 -4.94
CA GLY A 302 20.28 7.44 -3.82
C GLY A 302 19.38 8.13 -2.79
N THR A 303 18.59 9.14 -3.21
CA THR A 303 17.63 9.81 -2.35
C THR A 303 16.27 9.11 -2.39
N PHE A 304 15.44 9.32 -1.35
CA PHE A 304 14.12 8.69 -1.23
C PHE A 304 13.02 9.73 -1.13
N MET A 305 11.83 9.30 -1.51
CA MET A 305 10.60 10.04 -1.29
C MET A 305 9.63 9.14 -0.51
N HIS A 306 9.23 9.57 0.67
CA HIS A 306 8.22 8.87 1.45
C HIS A 306 6.81 9.17 0.90
N ASN A 307 5.96 8.15 0.86
CA ASN A 307 4.56 8.30 0.46
C ASN A 307 3.66 7.98 1.66
N PRO A 308 3.07 9.00 2.31
CA PRO A 308 2.23 8.80 3.49
C PRO A 308 0.96 8.00 3.18
N LEU A 309 0.55 7.92 1.92
CA LEU A 309 -0.62 7.18 1.47
C LEU A 309 -0.30 5.77 0.96
N LYS A 310 0.96 5.33 1.05
CA LYS A 310 1.43 4.04 0.48
C LYS A 310 0.55 2.86 0.89
N ASP A 311 0.30 2.68 2.18
CA ASP A 311 -0.46 1.54 2.69
C ASP A 311 -1.95 1.63 2.32
N GLU A 312 -2.50 2.84 2.27
CA GLU A 312 -3.86 3.08 1.80
C GLU A 312 -3.99 2.80 0.30
N ILE A 313 -3.05 3.27 -0.52
CA ILE A 313 -3.00 3.00 -1.96
C ILE A 313 -2.88 1.49 -2.20
N LYS A 314 -1.95 0.84 -1.52
CA LYS A 314 -1.71 -0.59 -1.64
C LYS A 314 -2.96 -1.40 -1.30
N SER A 315 -3.68 -1.06 -0.23
CA SER A 315 -4.86 -1.81 0.23
C SER A 315 -6.15 -1.47 -0.52
N LYS A 316 -6.34 -0.21 -0.95
CA LYS A 316 -7.59 0.23 -1.60
C LYS A 316 -7.52 0.23 -3.12
N LEU A 317 -6.34 0.42 -3.72
CA LEU A 317 -6.14 0.52 -5.17
C LEU A 317 -5.35 -0.68 -5.70
N ILE A 318 -5.71 -1.89 -5.27
CA ILE A 318 -4.93 -3.12 -5.51
C ILE A 318 -4.63 -3.32 -6.99
N MET A 319 -5.62 -3.20 -7.90
CA MET A 319 -5.42 -3.35 -9.33
C MET A 319 -4.39 -2.36 -9.88
N ALA A 320 -4.52 -1.08 -9.52
CA ALA A 320 -3.58 -0.05 -9.97
C ALA A 320 -2.18 -0.27 -9.40
N TYR A 321 -2.09 -0.68 -8.14
CA TYR A 321 -0.81 -1.00 -7.49
C TYR A 321 -0.13 -2.21 -8.15
N GLU A 322 -0.88 -3.27 -8.48
CA GLU A 322 -0.35 -4.43 -9.18
C GLU A 322 0.17 -4.08 -10.58
N LEU A 323 -0.55 -3.24 -11.31
CA LEU A 323 -0.09 -2.74 -12.60
C LEU A 323 1.16 -1.87 -12.45
N ALA A 324 1.23 -1.03 -11.41
CA ALA A 324 2.41 -0.22 -11.11
C ALA A 324 3.63 -1.08 -10.80
N VAL A 325 3.49 -2.11 -9.97
CA VAL A 325 4.60 -3.06 -9.69
C VAL A 325 5.15 -3.65 -10.99
N LYS A 326 4.28 -4.06 -11.92
CA LYS A 326 4.69 -4.62 -13.22
C LYS A 326 5.35 -3.57 -14.12
N ALA A 327 4.81 -2.36 -14.17
CA ALA A 327 5.38 -1.26 -14.93
C ALA A 327 6.79 -0.89 -14.42
N CYS A 328 6.96 -0.82 -13.10
CA CYS A 328 8.22 -0.44 -12.46
C CYS A 328 9.37 -1.44 -12.68
N VAL A 329 9.09 -2.67 -13.12
CA VAL A 329 10.13 -3.64 -13.52
C VAL A 329 11.03 -3.06 -14.62
N VAL A 330 10.48 -2.25 -15.54
CA VAL A 330 11.25 -1.58 -16.61
C VAL A 330 12.31 -0.66 -16.00
N ILE A 331 11.90 0.13 -15.00
CA ILE A 331 12.80 1.07 -14.30
C ILE A 331 13.89 0.30 -13.55
N ASN A 332 13.51 -0.74 -12.81
CA ASN A 332 14.44 -1.58 -12.06
C ASN A 332 15.52 -2.20 -12.98
N GLN A 333 15.11 -2.68 -14.15
CA GLN A 333 16.04 -3.26 -15.12
C GLN A 333 16.92 -2.20 -15.80
N ARG A 334 16.34 -1.05 -16.17
CA ARG A 334 17.06 0.01 -16.86
C ARG A 334 18.15 0.66 -16.00
N PHE A 335 17.84 0.89 -14.73
CA PHE A 335 18.74 1.58 -13.79
C PHE A 335 19.44 0.64 -12.81
N ASN A 336 19.27 -0.69 -12.96
CA ASN A 336 19.83 -1.71 -12.07
C ASN A 336 19.57 -1.39 -10.58
N CYS A 337 18.34 -1.06 -10.24
CA CYS A 337 17.90 -0.70 -8.90
C CYS A 337 16.67 -1.50 -8.47
N THR A 338 16.26 -1.36 -7.22
CA THR A 338 14.98 -1.85 -6.71
C THR A 338 14.21 -0.66 -6.18
N LEU A 339 13.09 -0.32 -6.83
CA LEU A 339 12.23 0.77 -6.39
C LEU A 339 11.54 0.42 -5.06
N SER A 340 11.44 1.42 -4.19
CA SER A 340 10.67 1.29 -2.95
C SER A 340 9.16 1.18 -3.22
N GLU A 341 8.41 0.60 -2.27
CA GLU A 341 6.94 0.55 -2.34
C GLU A 341 6.32 1.96 -2.35
N ASP A 342 7.00 2.94 -1.76
CA ASP A 342 6.59 4.35 -1.77
C ASP A 342 6.55 4.92 -3.21
N GLU A 343 7.59 4.67 -4.00
CA GLU A 343 7.65 5.10 -5.40
C GLU A 343 6.64 4.35 -6.27
N ILE A 344 6.49 3.04 -6.06
CA ILE A 344 5.50 2.23 -6.76
C ILE A 344 4.08 2.76 -6.51
N ALA A 345 3.78 3.17 -5.27
CA ALA A 345 2.49 3.72 -4.91
C ALA A 345 2.18 5.05 -5.63
N TYR A 346 3.17 5.89 -5.88
CA TYR A 346 2.97 7.09 -6.71
C TYR A 346 2.60 6.74 -8.15
N PHE A 347 3.26 5.76 -8.78
CA PHE A 347 2.87 5.27 -10.10
C PHE A 347 1.45 4.70 -10.11
N ALA A 348 1.07 3.97 -9.04
CA ALA A 348 -0.26 3.42 -8.90
C ALA A 348 -1.36 4.49 -8.90
N LEU A 349 -1.14 5.66 -8.28
CA LEU A 349 -2.10 6.77 -8.32
C LEU A 349 -2.37 7.26 -9.75
N HIS A 350 -1.33 7.41 -10.57
CA HIS A 350 -1.49 7.83 -11.97
C HIS A 350 -2.22 6.77 -12.80
N ILE A 351 -1.88 5.51 -12.61
CA ILE A 351 -2.55 4.39 -13.29
C ILE A 351 -4.01 4.28 -12.85
N ASN A 352 -4.30 4.46 -11.55
CA ASN A 352 -5.68 4.43 -11.04
C ASN A 352 -6.54 5.53 -11.67
N LEU A 353 -6.02 6.74 -11.81
CA LEU A 353 -6.76 7.83 -12.47
C LEU A 353 -7.13 7.47 -13.90
N SER A 354 -6.22 6.86 -14.66
CA SER A 354 -6.49 6.36 -16.01
C SER A 354 -7.52 5.22 -16.00
N LEU A 355 -7.45 4.30 -15.04
CA LEU A 355 -8.44 3.23 -14.89
C LEU A 355 -9.82 3.80 -14.61
N GLU A 356 -9.96 4.73 -13.66
CA GLU A 356 -11.24 5.36 -13.34
C GLU A 356 -11.86 6.07 -14.56
N GLN A 357 -11.07 6.79 -15.35
CA GLN A 357 -11.53 7.44 -16.57
C GLN A 357 -11.97 6.44 -17.65
N LYS A 358 -11.42 5.22 -17.64
CA LYS A 358 -11.75 4.17 -18.60
C LYS A 358 -12.89 3.26 -18.14
N LYS A 359 -13.23 3.21 -16.86
CA LYS A 359 -14.33 2.39 -16.30
C LYS A 359 -15.66 2.64 -17.02
N TYR A 360 -15.95 3.87 -17.40
CA TYR A 360 -17.13 4.21 -18.18
C TYR A 360 -17.19 3.54 -19.56
N ASN A 361 -16.06 3.04 -20.09
CA ASN A 361 -15.99 2.40 -21.40
C ASN A 361 -16.00 0.86 -21.34
N PHE A 362 -15.81 0.23 -20.18
CA PHE A 362 -15.67 -1.23 -20.07
C PHE A 362 -16.98 -2.00 -19.90
N HIS A 363 -18.04 -1.33 -19.47
CA HIS A 363 -19.32 -1.95 -19.15
C HIS A 363 -20.38 -1.62 -20.20
N ARG A 364 -19.97 -1.53 -21.47
CA ARG A 364 -20.92 -1.29 -22.56
C ARG A 364 -21.46 -2.61 -23.09
N ASN A 365 -22.78 -2.64 -23.25
CA ASN A 365 -23.52 -3.82 -23.69
C ASN A 365 -24.12 -3.60 -25.07
N ASN A 366 -24.24 -4.67 -25.83
CA ASN A 366 -25.03 -4.71 -27.03
C ASN A 366 -26.50 -4.95 -26.63
N ILE A 367 -27.33 -3.95 -26.77
CA ILE A 367 -28.71 -3.94 -26.27
C ILE A 367 -29.68 -3.99 -27.43
N LEU A 368 -30.64 -4.92 -27.35
CA LEU A 368 -31.79 -4.95 -28.22
C LEU A 368 -33.03 -4.40 -27.47
N VAL A 369 -33.72 -3.42 -28.05
CA VAL A 369 -34.98 -2.89 -27.52
C VAL A 369 -36.13 -3.32 -28.44
N VAL A 370 -37.07 -4.08 -27.89
CA VAL A 370 -38.26 -4.56 -28.64
C VAL A 370 -39.49 -3.74 -28.26
N CYS A 371 -40.11 -3.10 -29.23
CA CYS A 371 -41.27 -2.25 -29.00
C CYS A 371 -42.48 -2.67 -29.86
N SER A 372 -43.67 -2.75 -29.25
CA SER A 372 -44.92 -3.07 -29.98
C SER A 372 -45.66 -1.86 -30.53
N SER A 373 -45.27 -0.65 -30.19
CA SER A 373 -46.05 0.58 -30.39
C SER A 373 -45.47 1.45 -31.51
N GLY A 374 -45.45 1.01 -32.74
CA GLY A 374 -45.16 1.84 -33.91
C GLY A 374 -43.83 2.65 -33.93
N VAL A 375 -43.51 3.25 -35.07
CA VAL A 375 -42.24 3.95 -35.34
C VAL A 375 -41.94 5.10 -34.36
N GLY A 376 -42.96 5.82 -33.91
CA GLY A 376 -42.74 6.96 -32.99
C GLY A 376 -42.26 6.55 -31.60
N SER A 377 -42.82 5.48 -31.04
CA SER A 377 -42.41 4.96 -29.72
C SER A 377 -41.02 4.31 -29.77
N ALA A 378 -40.68 3.63 -30.86
CA ALA A 378 -39.36 3.05 -31.06
C ALA A 378 -38.27 4.13 -31.08
N ARG A 379 -38.48 5.22 -31.81
CA ARG A 379 -37.58 6.38 -31.86
C ARG A 379 -37.45 7.07 -30.51
N LEU A 380 -38.55 7.18 -29.74
CA LEU A 380 -38.49 7.77 -28.39
C LEU A 380 -37.68 6.91 -27.44
N LEU A 381 -37.84 5.59 -27.46
CA LEU A 381 -37.06 4.66 -26.66
C LEU A 381 -35.58 4.67 -27.06
N GLU A 382 -35.27 4.67 -28.36
CA GLU A 382 -33.92 4.78 -28.87
C GLU A 382 -33.21 6.05 -28.35
N TYR A 383 -33.90 7.21 -28.48
CA TYR A 383 -33.42 8.48 -27.98
C TYR A 383 -33.18 8.42 -26.45
N PHE A 384 -34.18 7.90 -25.72
CA PHE A 384 -34.11 7.80 -24.28
C PHE A 384 -32.92 6.93 -23.80
N PHE A 385 -32.72 5.77 -24.43
CA PHE A 385 -31.58 4.90 -24.10
C PHE A 385 -30.25 5.57 -24.44
N LYS A 386 -30.12 6.23 -25.57
CA LYS A 386 -28.87 6.96 -25.94
C LYS A 386 -28.58 8.12 -25.00
N GLU A 387 -29.57 8.87 -24.57
CA GLU A 387 -29.40 10.02 -23.67
C GLU A 387 -29.08 9.62 -22.22
N ASN A 388 -29.75 8.58 -21.70
CA ASN A 388 -29.67 8.26 -20.29
C ASN A 388 -28.69 7.12 -19.94
N PHE A 389 -28.35 6.27 -20.92
CA PHE A 389 -27.55 5.05 -20.70
C PHE A 389 -26.40 4.89 -21.69
N ASN A 390 -26.00 5.95 -22.38
CA ASN A 390 -24.93 5.89 -23.38
C ASN A 390 -23.62 5.28 -22.83
N ASP A 391 -23.34 5.49 -21.56
CA ASP A 391 -22.17 4.93 -20.89
C ASP A 391 -22.20 3.40 -20.73
N TYR A 392 -23.40 2.80 -20.81
CA TYR A 392 -23.63 1.35 -20.69
C TYR A 392 -23.86 0.67 -22.05
N ILE A 393 -23.87 1.42 -23.16
CA ILE A 393 -24.28 0.92 -24.48
C ILE A 393 -23.10 0.95 -25.45
N GLU A 394 -22.72 -0.23 -25.96
CA GLU A 394 -21.80 -0.35 -27.09
C GLU A 394 -22.57 -0.28 -28.42
N HIS A 395 -23.62 -1.10 -28.53
CA HIS A 395 -24.52 -1.12 -29.68
C HIS A 395 -25.95 -1.16 -29.22
N LEU A 396 -26.80 -0.29 -29.81
CA LEU A 396 -28.25 -0.24 -29.55
C LEU A 396 -28.98 -0.48 -30.85
N GLU A 397 -29.81 -1.51 -30.87
CA GLU A 397 -30.75 -1.77 -31.95
C GLU A 397 -32.17 -1.75 -31.40
N VAL A 398 -33.06 -1.11 -32.11
CA VAL A 398 -34.49 -1.04 -31.73
C VAL A 398 -35.31 -1.67 -32.85
N CYS A 399 -36.14 -2.65 -32.51
CA CYS A 399 -36.97 -3.36 -33.47
C CYS A 399 -38.42 -3.50 -33.02
N SER A 400 -39.26 -3.81 -33.96
CA SER A 400 -40.65 -4.24 -33.69
C SER A 400 -40.70 -5.73 -33.34
N LEU A 401 -41.83 -6.17 -32.76
CA LEU A 401 -42.03 -7.59 -32.43
C LEU A 401 -41.97 -8.50 -33.68
N HIS A 402 -42.39 -8.00 -34.85
CA HIS A 402 -42.33 -8.75 -36.10
C HIS A 402 -40.94 -8.86 -36.69
N GLU A 403 -40.09 -7.88 -36.47
CA GLU A 403 -38.70 -7.89 -36.92
C GLU A 403 -37.80 -8.77 -36.06
N LEU A 404 -38.18 -9.03 -34.81
CA LEU A 404 -37.43 -9.83 -33.87
C LEU A 404 -37.10 -11.25 -34.38
N GLU A 405 -38.03 -11.85 -35.17
CA GLU A 405 -37.84 -13.19 -35.74
C GLU A 405 -36.67 -13.23 -36.75
N ASN A 406 -36.30 -12.09 -37.33
CA ASN A 406 -35.25 -11.99 -38.35
C ASN A 406 -33.89 -11.52 -37.77
N ILE A 407 -33.82 -11.22 -36.48
CA ILE A 407 -32.62 -10.68 -35.82
C ILE A 407 -31.85 -11.82 -35.15
N SER A 408 -30.54 -11.85 -35.39
CA SER A 408 -29.66 -12.77 -34.68
C SER A 408 -29.41 -12.30 -33.25
N LEU A 409 -30.04 -12.98 -32.29
CA LEU A 409 -29.97 -12.62 -30.87
C LEU A 409 -28.60 -12.90 -30.23
N THR A 410 -27.73 -13.66 -30.87
CA THR A 410 -26.39 -13.95 -30.38
C THR A 410 -25.46 -12.73 -30.36
N LYS A 411 -25.86 -11.63 -30.96
CA LYS A 411 -25.08 -10.37 -30.98
C LYS A 411 -25.37 -9.46 -29.78
N PHE A 412 -26.42 -9.75 -29.01
CA PHE A 412 -26.87 -8.91 -27.90
C PHE A 412 -26.61 -9.57 -26.56
N ASP A 413 -26.31 -8.75 -25.58
CA ASP A 413 -26.07 -9.16 -24.19
C ASP A 413 -27.41 -9.19 -23.42
N CYS A 414 -28.40 -8.39 -23.82
CA CYS A 414 -29.74 -8.40 -23.24
C CYS A 414 -30.82 -7.82 -24.18
N ILE A 415 -32.08 -8.06 -23.80
CA ILE A 415 -33.27 -7.52 -24.48
C ILE A 415 -34.06 -6.69 -23.47
N PHE A 416 -34.32 -5.43 -23.79
CA PHE A 416 -35.39 -4.64 -23.14
C PHE A 416 -36.64 -4.67 -24.01
N THR A 417 -37.78 -4.94 -23.41
CA THR A 417 -39.03 -5.10 -24.17
C THR A 417 -40.18 -4.40 -23.50
N THR A 418 -41.07 -3.80 -24.31
CA THR A 418 -42.30 -3.18 -23.81
C THR A 418 -43.47 -4.15 -23.72
N VAL A 419 -43.30 -5.39 -24.21
CA VAL A 419 -44.33 -6.45 -24.20
C VAL A 419 -43.70 -7.78 -23.80
N PRO A 420 -44.41 -8.69 -23.13
CA PRO A 420 -43.91 -10.02 -22.84
C PRO A 420 -43.55 -10.75 -24.13
N LEU A 421 -42.32 -11.32 -24.16
CA LEU A 421 -41.85 -12.14 -25.27
C LEU A 421 -42.03 -13.62 -24.96
N ALA A 422 -42.65 -14.37 -25.86
CA ALA A 422 -42.85 -15.82 -25.74
C ALA A 422 -41.71 -16.61 -26.40
N ILE A 423 -40.47 -16.11 -26.31
CA ILE A 423 -39.27 -16.72 -26.88
C ILE A 423 -38.39 -17.33 -25.79
N LYS A 424 -37.78 -18.50 -26.08
CA LYS A 424 -36.74 -19.10 -25.22
C LYS A 424 -35.38 -18.69 -25.74
N VAL A 425 -34.73 -17.81 -25.03
CA VAL A 425 -33.37 -17.32 -25.33
C VAL A 425 -32.48 -17.43 -24.08
N ASN A 426 -31.20 -17.53 -24.29
CA ASN A 426 -30.22 -17.63 -23.20
C ASN A 426 -29.71 -16.27 -22.69
N ILE A 427 -30.27 -15.16 -23.23
CA ILE A 427 -29.92 -13.79 -22.80
C ILE A 427 -31.06 -13.20 -21.94
N PRO A 428 -30.74 -12.37 -20.93
CA PRO A 428 -31.71 -11.75 -20.05
C PRO A 428 -32.73 -10.89 -20.82
N ILE A 429 -34.00 -10.99 -20.44
CA ILE A 429 -35.10 -10.17 -21.00
C ILE A 429 -35.69 -9.32 -19.88
N PHE A 430 -35.69 -8.01 -20.06
CA PHE A 430 -36.21 -7.03 -19.11
C PHE A 430 -37.47 -6.34 -19.66
N LEU A 431 -38.55 -6.43 -18.91
CA LEU A 431 -39.77 -5.73 -19.25
C LEU A 431 -39.71 -4.27 -18.79
N ILE A 432 -39.96 -3.34 -19.71
CA ILE A 432 -39.98 -1.89 -19.47
C ILE A 432 -41.32 -1.26 -19.91
N ASN A 433 -41.59 -0.05 -19.43
CA ASN A 433 -42.75 0.70 -19.86
C ASN A 433 -42.47 1.45 -21.17
N ASN A 434 -43.54 1.67 -22.00
CA ASN A 434 -43.44 2.48 -23.21
C ASN A 434 -43.06 3.95 -22.93
N LEU A 435 -43.47 4.47 -21.78
CA LEU A 435 -43.07 5.78 -21.25
C LEU A 435 -42.28 5.56 -19.99
N ILE A 436 -40.96 5.75 -20.10
CA ILE A 436 -40.00 5.49 -19.03
C ILE A 436 -40.03 6.66 -18.04
N ASN A 437 -40.23 6.36 -16.77
CA ASN A 437 -40.17 7.29 -15.65
C ASN A 437 -38.86 7.11 -14.81
N GLN A 438 -38.65 7.96 -13.79
CA GLN A 438 -37.47 7.88 -12.95
C GLN A 438 -37.26 6.51 -12.27
N ARG A 439 -38.35 5.81 -11.89
CA ARG A 439 -38.24 4.46 -11.30
C ARG A 439 -37.80 3.42 -12.34
N ASP A 440 -38.28 3.57 -13.58
CA ASP A 440 -37.85 2.71 -14.68
C ASP A 440 -36.37 2.96 -15.02
N THR A 441 -35.92 4.22 -14.99
CA THR A 441 -34.52 4.58 -15.19
C THR A 441 -33.61 3.87 -14.17
N ILE A 442 -33.98 3.90 -12.88
CA ILE A 442 -33.23 3.20 -11.82
C ILE A 442 -33.20 1.69 -12.06
N LYS A 443 -34.36 1.10 -12.46
CA LYS A 443 -34.43 -0.34 -12.76
C LYS A 443 -33.54 -0.72 -13.95
N ILE A 444 -33.60 0.05 -15.03
CA ILE A 444 -32.78 -0.18 -16.23
C ILE A 444 -31.29 -0.08 -15.86
N THR A 445 -30.88 0.96 -15.10
CA THR A 445 -29.50 1.10 -14.62
C THR A 445 -29.08 -0.11 -13.81
N ASN A 446 -29.93 -0.58 -12.87
CA ASN A 446 -29.59 -1.75 -12.05
C ASN A 446 -29.50 -3.02 -12.90
N ASN A 447 -30.39 -3.23 -13.85
CA ASN A 447 -30.34 -4.37 -14.76
C ASN A 447 -29.06 -4.34 -15.62
N LEU A 448 -28.67 -3.17 -16.15
CA LEU A 448 -27.45 -3.01 -16.93
C LEU A 448 -26.19 -3.26 -16.10
N LYS A 449 -26.20 -2.84 -14.84
CA LYS A 449 -25.13 -3.16 -13.88
C LYS A 449 -25.07 -4.65 -13.58
N GLN A 450 -26.20 -5.32 -13.35
CA GLN A 450 -26.27 -6.75 -13.08
C GLN A 450 -25.82 -7.63 -14.24
N LEU A 451 -26.05 -7.19 -15.50
CA LEU A 451 -25.56 -7.91 -16.68
C LEU A 451 -24.04 -8.06 -16.71
N ASN A 452 -23.36 -7.12 -16.08
CA ASN A 452 -21.91 -7.05 -16.06
C ASN A 452 -21.30 -7.63 -14.76
N GLN A 453 -22.13 -8.05 -13.81
CA GLN A 453 -21.66 -8.69 -12.57
C GLN A 453 -21.47 -10.18 -12.82
N ALA A 454 -20.20 -10.64 -12.76
CA ALA A 454 -19.92 -12.04 -12.50
C ALA A 454 -20.44 -12.40 -11.12
N ASN A 455 -20.81 -13.64 -10.94
CA ASN A 455 -21.03 -14.16 -9.61
C ASN A 455 -19.66 -14.27 -8.93
N ILE A 456 -19.27 -13.27 -8.16
CA ILE A 456 -17.94 -13.18 -7.54
C ILE A 456 -17.68 -14.38 -6.61
N LEU A 457 -18.73 -15.02 -6.09
CA LEU A 457 -18.61 -16.26 -5.33
C LEU A 457 -17.93 -17.38 -6.13
N ASP A 458 -18.05 -17.38 -7.46
CA ASP A 458 -17.41 -18.39 -8.32
C ASP A 458 -15.88 -18.32 -8.24
N TYR A 459 -15.32 -17.17 -7.83
CA TYR A 459 -13.89 -17.00 -7.59
C TYR A 459 -13.43 -17.51 -6.22
N PHE A 460 -14.35 -17.82 -5.30
CA PHE A 460 -14.05 -18.30 -3.95
C PHE A 460 -14.67 -19.69 -3.70
N PRO A 461 -14.22 -20.74 -4.38
CA PRO A 461 -14.82 -22.05 -4.29
C PRO A 461 -14.57 -22.70 -2.92
N GLU A 462 -15.58 -23.39 -2.39
CA GLU A 462 -15.55 -24.01 -1.06
C GLU A 462 -14.37 -24.98 -0.88
N GLN A 463 -13.99 -25.72 -1.93
CA GLN A 463 -12.87 -26.66 -1.89
C GLN A 463 -11.51 -25.98 -1.74
N LEU A 464 -11.42 -24.66 -1.89
CA LEU A 464 -10.21 -23.86 -1.68
C LEU A 464 -10.27 -23.02 -0.40
N PHE A 465 -11.14 -23.36 0.54
CA PHE A 465 -11.18 -22.75 1.86
C PHE A 465 -10.49 -23.67 2.88
N PHE A 466 -9.35 -23.23 3.41
CA PHE A 466 -8.48 -24.03 4.26
C PHE A 466 -8.30 -23.45 5.64
N THR A 467 -8.05 -24.32 6.62
CA THR A 467 -7.62 -23.93 7.96
C THR A 467 -6.39 -24.75 8.34
N TYR A 468 -5.31 -24.06 8.69
CA TYR A 468 -4.06 -24.69 9.13
C TYR A 468 -3.69 -24.25 10.55
N GLU A 469 -2.88 -25.04 11.24
CA GLU A 469 -2.35 -24.69 12.55
C GLU A 469 -1.33 -23.55 12.43
N SER A 470 -0.31 -23.74 11.59
CA SER A 470 0.73 -22.78 11.27
C SER A 470 1.60 -23.32 10.13
N PHE A 471 2.47 -22.48 9.58
CA PHE A 471 3.58 -22.84 8.69
C PHE A 471 4.90 -22.36 9.27
N SER A 472 6.01 -22.97 8.83
CA SER A 472 7.35 -22.58 9.29
C SER A 472 7.88 -21.33 8.55
N SER A 473 7.45 -21.14 7.29
CA SER A 473 7.82 -19.98 6.45
C SER A 473 6.70 -19.64 5.47
N LYS A 474 6.79 -18.46 4.85
CA LYS A 474 5.86 -18.04 3.79
C LYS A 474 6.01 -18.89 2.53
N GLU A 475 7.21 -19.34 2.21
CA GLU A 475 7.50 -20.21 1.07
C GLU A 475 6.80 -21.55 1.24
N GLU A 476 6.86 -22.14 2.44
CA GLU A 476 6.12 -23.38 2.78
C GLU A 476 4.62 -23.17 2.65
N ALA A 477 4.09 -22.06 3.17
CA ALA A 477 2.67 -21.74 3.07
C ALA A 477 2.21 -21.62 1.60
N ILE A 478 2.96 -20.88 0.78
CA ILE A 478 2.67 -20.74 -0.66
C ILE A 478 2.71 -22.10 -1.36
N HIS A 479 3.75 -22.89 -1.10
CA HIS A 479 3.91 -24.22 -1.69
C HIS A 479 2.73 -25.16 -1.38
N GLU A 480 2.38 -25.28 -0.09
CA GLU A 480 1.30 -26.18 0.34
C GLU A 480 -0.06 -25.74 -0.21
N ILE A 481 -0.38 -24.45 -0.18
CA ILE A 481 -1.65 -23.93 -0.71
C ILE A 481 -1.73 -24.20 -2.23
N ILE A 482 -0.64 -23.98 -2.98
CA ILE A 482 -0.60 -24.25 -4.42
C ILE A 482 -0.80 -25.76 -4.69
N ASN A 483 -0.21 -26.65 -3.90
CA ASN A 483 -0.39 -28.08 -4.04
C ASN A 483 -1.86 -28.51 -3.80
N GLU A 484 -2.54 -27.88 -2.84
CA GLU A 484 -3.98 -28.09 -2.65
C GLU A 484 -4.78 -27.58 -3.86
N CYS A 485 -4.45 -26.40 -4.40
CA CYS A 485 -5.09 -25.84 -5.58
C CYS A 485 -4.93 -26.74 -6.82
N LYS A 486 -3.76 -27.36 -7.00
CA LYS A 486 -3.47 -28.28 -8.12
C LYS A 486 -4.35 -29.55 -8.12
N LYS A 487 -5.00 -29.88 -7.00
CA LYS A 487 -5.94 -31.01 -6.95
C LYS A 487 -7.26 -30.72 -7.69
N SER A 488 -7.63 -29.45 -7.79
CA SER A 488 -8.91 -29.00 -8.37
C SER A 488 -8.75 -28.18 -9.65
N TYR A 489 -7.58 -27.61 -9.88
CA TYR A 489 -7.29 -26.71 -11.00
C TYR A 489 -6.00 -27.09 -11.70
N ASP A 490 -6.02 -27.00 -13.04
CA ASP A 490 -4.83 -27.22 -13.87
C ASP A 490 -3.98 -25.95 -13.85
N LEU A 491 -2.93 -25.94 -13.01
CA LEU A 491 -1.98 -24.84 -12.87
C LEU A 491 -0.67 -25.19 -13.58
N PRO A 492 -0.04 -24.23 -14.28
CA PRO A 492 1.27 -24.44 -14.88
C PRO A 492 2.31 -24.91 -13.88
N ALA A 493 3.27 -25.70 -14.33
CA ALA A 493 4.36 -26.20 -13.49
C ALA A 493 5.12 -25.06 -12.78
N ASP A 494 5.31 -23.93 -13.48
CA ASP A 494 6.04 -22.75 -13.04
C ASP A 494 5.18 -21.76 -12.22
N PHE A 495 3.91 -22.10 -11.91
CA PHE A 495 2.99 -21.17 -11.22
C PHE A 495 3.55 -20.70 -9.89
N GLU A 496 4.10 -21.61 -9.08
CA GLU A 496 4.73 -21.28 -7.80
C GLU A 496 5.91 -20.31 -7.97
N GLN A 497 6.75 -20.53 -8.97
CA GLN A 497 7.85 -19.65 -9.28
C GLN A 497 7.36 -18.24 -9.64
N TYR A 498 6.27 -18.11 -10.38
CA TYR A 498 5.68 -16.81 -10.69
C TYR A 498 5.11 -16.09 -9.46
N VAL A 499 4.54 -16.83 -8.51
CA VAL A 499 4.08 -16.26 -7.22
C VAL A 499 5.27 -15.74 -6.40
N LEU A 500 6.33 -16.54 -6.27
CA LEU A 500 7.54 -16.15 -5.54
C LEU A 500 8.28 -14.97 -6.20
N GLN A 501 8.31 -14.91 -7.53
CA GLN A 501 8.85 -13.76 -8.26
C GLN A 501 8.05 -12.49 -8.00
N ARG A 502 6.70 -12.58 -7.93
CA ARG A 502 5.86 -11.44 -7.59
C ARG A 502 6.12 -10.96 -6.15
N GLU A 503 6.25 -11.88 -5.21
CA GLU A 503 6.55 -11.59 -3.81
C GLU A 503 7.91 -10.89 -3.65
N ALA A 504 8.89 -11.25 -4.50
CA ALA A 504 10.22 -10.63 -4.49
C ALA A 504 10.23 -9.17 -5.03
N LEU A 505 9.30 -8.80 -5.91
CA LEU A 505 9.20 -7.43 -6.45
C LEU A 505 8.68 -6.44 -5.40
N ALA A 506 7.65 -6.82 -4.67
CA ALA A 506 7.07 -6.06 -3.57
C ALA A 506 6.29 -7.04 -2.68
N THR A 507 6.36 -6.89 -1.37
CA THR A 507 5.65 -7.81 -0.47
C THR A 507 4.15 -7.77 -0.68
N THR A 508 3.52 -8.94 -0.63
CA THR A 508 2.06 -9.08 -0.74
C THR A 508 1.35 -9.11 0.61
N GLU A 509 2.04 -8.77 1.71
CA GLU A 509 1.38 -8.57 2.99
C GLU A 509 0.64 -7.23 3.02
N PHE A 510 -0.56 -7.26 3.60
CA PHE A 510 -1.43 -6.09 3.76
C PHE A 510 -1.89 -6.01 5.21
N ASN A 511 -1.77 -4.84 5.82
CA ASN A 511 -2.05 -4.64 7.23
C ASN A 511 -1.30 -5.69 8.09
N ASP A 512 -1.69 -5.88 9.34
CA ASP A 512 -1.00 -6.80 10.25
C ASP A 512 -1.50 -8.25 10.19
N LEU A 513 -2.45 -8.58 9.30
CA LEU A 513 -3.18 -9.85 9.37
C LEU A 513 -3.32 -10.60 8.05
N ILE A 514 -3.20 -9.94 6.88
CA ILE A 514 -3.49 -10.54 5.58
C ILE A 514 -2.27 -10.54 4.66
N ALA A 515 -2.07 -11.65 3.92
CA ALA A 515 -1.25 -11.70 2.72
C ALA A 515 -2.10 -12.08 1.51
N PHE A 516 -1.80 -11.46 0.35
CA PHE A 516 -2.47 -11.70 -0.93
C PHE A 516 -1.46 -12.14 -2.00
N PRO A 517 -0.81 -13.32 -1.85
CA PRO A 517 0.13 -13.82 -2.84
C PRO A 517 -0.60 -14.21 -4.13
N HIS A 518 -0.02 -13.83 -5.27
CA HIS A 518 -0.55 -14.13 -6.61
C HIS A 518 0.57 -14.16 -7.64
N SER A 519 0.30 -14.72 -8.81
CA SER A 519 1.27 -14.83 -9.89
C SER A 519 1.59 -13.47 -10.52
N ASN A 520 2.85 -13.24 -10.89
CA ASN A 520 3.27 -12.07 -11.66
C ASN A 520 2.77 -12.06 -13.12
N LYS A 521 2.13 -13.16 -13.59
CA LYS A 521 1.57 -13.30 -14.93
C LYS A 521 0.20 -13.98 -14.87
N PRO A 522 -0.75 -13.61 -15.73
CA PRO A 522 -2.03 -14.30 -15.86
C PRO A 522 -1.82 -15.61 -16.64
N VAL A 523 -1.45 -16.65 -15.96
CA VAL A 523 -1.08 -17.95 -16.58
C VAL A 523 -2.02 -19.11 -16.22
N SER A 524 -3.03 -18.85 -15.40
CA SER A 524 -4.03 -19.83 -15.03
C SER A 524 -5.11 -19.99 -16.10
N ASN A 525 -5.74 -21.16 -16.16
CA ASN A 525 -6.90 -21.42 -17.00
C ASN A 525 -8.23 -21.06 -16.32
N ALA A 526 -8.19 -20.63 -15.07
CA ALA A 526 -9.34 -20.16 -14.30
C ALA A 526 -8.91 -19.10 -13.28
N THR A 527 -9.81 -18.16 -12.97
CA THR A 527 -9.62 -17.22 -11.87
C THR A 527 -10.21 -17.79 -10.60
N PHE A 528 -9.42 -17.86 -9.53
CA PHE A 528 -9.86 -18.28 -8.20
C PHE A 528 -9.00 -17.70 -7.09
N VAL A 529 -9.52 -17.74 -5.87
CA VAL A 529 -8.81 -17.40 -4.63
C VAL A 529 -8.89 -18.57 -3.66
N ALA A 530 -7.74 -19.05 -3.23
CA ALA A 530 -7.64 -19.98 -2.11
C ALA A 530 -7.56 -19.18 -0.82
N VAL A 531 -8.56 -19.35 0.06
CA VAL A 531 -8.67 -18.67 1.35
C VAL A 531 -8.10 -19.58 2.43
N THR A 532 -7.05 -19.15 3.08
CA THR A 532 -6.39 -19.92 4.14
C THR A 532 -6.37 -19.15 5.45
N ILE A 533 -6.90 -19.75 6.51
CA ILE A 533 -6.92 -19.17 7.85
C ILE A 533 -5.93 -19.94 8.74
N LEU A 534 -5.03 -19.21 9.39
CA LEU A 534 -4.03 -19.76 10.32
C LEU A 534 -4.49 -19.58 11.76
N LYS A 535 -4.40 -20.64 12.56
CA LYS A 535 -4.66 -20.56 14.02
C LYS A 535 -3.54 -19.81 14.74
N LYS A 536 -2.28 -20.00 14.34
CA LYS A 536 -1.13 -19.27 14.83
C LYS A 536 -0.58 -18.35 13.74
N PRO A 537 -0.15 -17.12 14.10
CA PRO A 537 0.35 -16.17 13.12
C PRO A 537 1.68 -16.64 12.49
N LEU A 538 1.85 -16.35 11.21
CA LEU A 538 3.06 -16.57 10.42
C LEU A 538 3.72 -15.22 10.13
N LEU A 539 5.01 -15.07 10.42
CA LEU A 539 5.78 -13.90 9.99
C LEU A 539 5.98 -13.95 8.47
N TRP A 540 5.40 -12.98 7.74
CA TRP A 540 5.50 -12.93 6.28
C TRP A 540 6.76 -12.19 5.81
N LYS A 541 6.86 -10.92 6.08
CA LYS A 541 8.08 -10.09 5.96
C LYS A 541 8.22 -9.20 7.20
N LYS A 542 7.27 -8.30 7.44
CA LYS A 542 7.22 -7.41 8.60
C LYS A 542 6.07 -7.77 9.55
N HIS A 543 4.96 -8.27 9.00
CA HIS A 543 3.70 -8.48 9.71
C HIS A 543 3.43 -9.95 10.01
N LYS A 544 2.66 -10.19 11.09
CA LYS A 544 2.26 -11.53 11.56
C LYS A 544 0.91 -11.93 10.96
N ILE A 545 0.94 -12.54 9.79
CA ILE A 545 -0.21 -12.89 8.98
C ILE A 545 -1.02 -14.05 9.57
N ARG A 546 -2.34 -13.96 9.49
CA ARG A 546 -3.28 -15.04 9.86
C ARG A 546 -4.25 -15.41 8.74
N ILE A 547 -4.40 -14.59 7.72
CA ILE A 547 -5.23 -14.86 6.54
C ILE A 547 -4.34 -14.79 5.31
N ILE A 548 -4.38 -15.84 4.48
CA ILE A 548 -3.68 -15.86 3.20
C ILE A 548 -4.74 -16.02 2.10
N LEU A 549 -4.78 -15.08 1.17
CA LEU A 549 -5.64 -15.09 -0.01
C LEU A 549 -4.76 -15.35 -1.24
N LEU A 550 -4.50 -16.62 -1.58
CA LEU A 550 -3.69 -16.96 -2.74
C LEU A 550 -4.56 -16.94 -4.01
N SER A 551 -4.22 -16.07 -4.95
CA SER A 551 -5.00 -15.87 -6.17
C SER A 551 -4.29 -16.40 -7.42
N ALA A 552 -5.07 -17.04 -8.28
CA ALA A 552 -4.73 -17.34 -9.68
C ALA A 552 -5.67 -16.58 -10.60
N ILE A 553 -5.13 -15.98 -11.67
CA ILE A 553 -5.89 -15.16 -12.63
C ILE A 553 -5.79 -15.81 -14.01
N GLU A 554 -6.93 -15.94 -14.70
CA GLU A 554 -7.04 -16.50 -16.03
C GLU A 554 -6.34 -15.61 -17.08
N ASN A 555 -5.74 -16.24 -18.09
CA ASN A 555 -5.08 -15.54 -19.20
C ASN A 555 -6.09 -15.00 -20.24
N LYS A 556 -7.21 -14.49 -19.79
CA LYS A 556 -8.22 -13.80 -20.61
C LYS A 556 -8.54 -12.43 -20.02
N ALA A 557 -9.02 -11.53 -20.89
CA ALA A 557 -9.56 -10.26 -20.43
C ALA A 557 -10.77 -10.53 -19.53
N ILE A 558 -10.61 -10.31 -18.23
CA ILE A 558 -11.70 -10.50 -17.27
C ILE A 558 -12.40 -9.14 -17.16
N LYS A 559 -13.63 -9.07 -17.70
CA LYS A 559 -14.50 -7.89 -17.55
C LYS A 559 -14.75 -7.54 -16.07
N GLU A 560 -14.60 -8.51 -15.18
CA GLU A 560 -14.94 -8.45 -13.77
C GLU A 560 -13.73 -8.26 -12.82
N LEU A 561 -12.53 -8.01 -13.39
CA LEU A 561 -11.31 -7.87 -12.60
C LEU A 561 -11.38 -6.69 -11.61
N ASP A 562 -12.09 -5.63 -11.98
CA ASP A 562 -12.28 -4.48 -11.10
C ASP A 562 -13.17 -4.84 -9.88
N ASP A 563 -14.29 -5.53 -10.11
CA ASP A 563 -15.18 -5.95 -9.02
C ASP A 563 -14.51 -7.02 -8.13
N PHE A 564 -13.73 -7.92 -8.72
CA PHE A 564 -12.89 -8.87 -8.00
C PHE A 564 -11.90 -8.17 -7.06
N TYR A 565 -11.13 -7.20 -7.58
CA TYR A 565 -10.17 -6.47 -6.75
C TYR A 565 -10.83 -5.56 -5.71
N LYS A 566 -12.03 -5.02 -5.98
CA LYS A 566 -12.80 -4.29 -4.97
C LYS A 566 -13.18 -5.17 -3.79
N ILE A 567 -13.63 -6.39 -4.02
CA ILE A 567 -13.97 -7.32 -2.92
C ILE A 567 -12.73 -7.71 -2.14
N ILE A 568 -11.63 -8.02 -2.81
CA ILE A 568 -10.35 -8.28 -2.14
C ILE A 568 -9.95 -7.05 -1.29
N SER A 569 -10.06 -5.83 -1.84
CA SER A 569 -9.79 -4.59 -1.10
C SER A 569 -10.67 -4.42 0.12
N ASN A 570 -11.96 -4.73 0.03
CA ASN A 570 -12.88 -4.66 1.16
C ASN A 570 -12.50 -5.67 2.26
N ILE A 571 -12.13 -6.90 1.90
CA ILE A 571 -11.65 -7.90 2.88
C ILE A 571 -10.36 -7.42 3.55
N ILE A 572 -9.43 -6.84 2.78
CA ILE A 572 -8.14 -6.35 3.28
C ILE A 572 -8.32 -5.11 4.16
N SER A 573 -9.29 -4.24 3.88
CA SER A 573 -9.46 -2.96 4.57
C SER A 573 -10.37 -3.06 5.81
N ASP A 574 -11.25 -4.07 5.91
CA ASP A 574 -12.21 -4.21 7.02
C ASP A 574 -11.68 -5.17 8.11
N SER A 575 -11.15 -4.58 9.18
CA SER A 575 -10.66 -5.33 10.34
C SER A 575 -11.72 -6.18 11.03
N THR A 576 -13.01 -5.80 10.92
CA THR A 576 -14.14 -6.57 11.50
C THR A 576 -14.34 -7.88 10.73
N ILE A 577 -14.25 -7.83 9.40
CA ILE A 577 -14.31 -9.03 8.55
C ILE A 577 -13.15 -9.97 8.91
N GLN A 578 -11.94 -9.44 8.98
CA GLN A 578 -10.73 -10.20 9.29
C GLN A 578 -10.82 -10.89 10.65
N TRP A 579 -11.19 -10.13 11.68
CA TRP A 579 -11.35 -10.65 13.05
C TRP A 579 -12.39 -11.78 13.12
N ASN A 580 -13.51 -11.59 12.47
CA ASN A 580 -14.59 -12.56 12.47
C ASN A 580 -14.19 -13.85 11.72
N LEU A 581 -13.48 -13.74 10.60
CA LEU A 581 -12.96 -14.90 9.86
C LEU A 581 -11.93 -15.70 10.69
N ILE A 582 -11.06 -15.00 11.42
CA ILE A 582 -10.07 -15.64 12.28
C ILE A 582 -10.73 -16.41 13.44
N ASN A 583 -11.80 -15.87 14.03
CA ASN A 583 -12.49 -16.48 15.16
C ASN A 583 -13.52 -17.54 14.75
N ASN A 584 -14.05 -17.45 13.53
CA ASN A 584 -15.00 -18.40 12.98
C ASN A 584 -14.58 -18.82 11.56
N PRO A 585 -13.52 -19.62 11.39
CA PRO A 585 -13.00 -20.01 10.11
C PRO A 585 -13.91 -21.06 9.41
N ASN A 586 -15.02 -20.57 8.87
CA ASN A 586 -16.06 -21.39 8.25
C ASN A 586 -16.43 -20.83 6.88
N TYR A 587 -16.48 -21.67 5.85
CA TYR A 587 -16.80 -21.25 4.48
C TYR A 587 -18.20 -20.62 4.36
N GLN A 588 -19.21 -21.18 5.02
CA GLN A 588 -20.56 -20.62 4.97
C GLN A 588 -20.62 -19.18 5.47
N TYR A 589 -19.91 -18.90 6.57
CA TYR A 589 -19.79 -17.53 7.09
C TYR A 589 -19.01 -16.62 6.11
N PHE A 590 -17.93 -17.12 5.51
CA PHE A 590 -17.19 -16.39 4.48
C PHE A 590 -18.07 -16.06 3.28
N LYS A 591 -18.86 -17.01 2.81
CA LYS A 591 -19.83 -16.82 1.72
C LYS A 591 -20.83 -15.70 2.04
N GLU A 592 -21.38 -15.67 3.25
CA GLU A 592 -22.30 -14.60 3.68
C GLU A 592 -21.62 -13.20 3.66
N ILE A 593 -20.33 -13.14 3.97
CA ILE A 593 -19.54 -11.90 3.85
C ILE A 593 -19.45 -11.48 2.40
N ILE A 594 -19.07 -12.36 1.48
CA ILE A 594 -18.95 -12.05 0.05
C ILE A 594 -20.30 -11.58 -0.51
N GLU A 595 -21.39 -12.31 -0.24
CA GLU A 595 -22.74 -11.93 -0.68
C GLU A 595 -23.18 -10.55 -0.15
N ARG A 596 -22.74 -10.18 1.05
CA ARG A 596 -22.99 -8.84 1.62
C ARG A 596 -22.17 -7.77 0.90
N LEU A 597 -20.89 -8.04 0.61
CA LEU A 597 -20.01 -7.11 -0.09
C LEU A 597 -20.44 -6.87 -1.55
N GLU A 598 -21.02 -7.87 -2.22
CA GLU A 598 -21.59 -7.73 -3.57
C GLU A 598 -22.80 -6.80 -3.62
N ARG A 599 -23.52 -6.62 -2.51
CA ARG A 599 -24.72 -5.78 -2.43
C ARG A 599 -24.42 -4.30 -2.12
N LEU A 600 -23.19 -4.01 -1.70
CA LEU A 600 -22.70 -2.65 -1.39
C LEU A 600 -22.10 -1.98 -2.64
#